data_102a10d946c86ac20eda99eb1adaabde
#
_entry.id   102a10d946c86ac20eda99eb1adaabde
#
_cell.length_a   1.000
_cell.length_b   1.000
_cell.length_c   1.000
_cell.angle_alpha   90.00
_cell.angle_beta   90.00
_cell.angle_gamma   90.00
#
_symmetry.space_group_name_H-M   'P 1'
#
loop_
_entity.id
_entity.type
_entity.pdbx_description
1 polymer ?
#
loop_
_entity_poly.entity_id
_entity_poly.type
_entity_poly.pdbx_seq_one_letter_code
_entity_poly.pdbx_strand_id
1 'polypeptide(L)'
;KTRKHFKDKKSHYVSEDEWTIFENTHEAIIDQQTFDLVQKIRSNVRRYPNGWGEAAPLTGLLYCADCGGKMYVHRTNNGKRISQYTCSNYTKVPCGTLCLTQHRINESAVLTLVSDTLRAIAEYSRNDRTEFIHTVQETQVAQQSADISKKRRHLATAQKRAGELEKLICKIYEDNALGKLPDTRYKALDAQYAKEQDALEIEIAELEKAVTGYEQSQKSAEKFIALIDKYENFDTLTNTMLNEFVEKILVHERSRKGSQDTTQEIEIYFNFLGRYIPPSLQPVPLTPEEQEELRKREERKDRLHQNYLKRKASG
;
A
#
# COMPACT_ATOMS: atom_id res chain seq x y z
N LYS A 1 -30.39 8.86 -3.63
CA LYS A 1 -31.07 10.10 -4.07
C LYS A 1 -32.26 10.42 -3.16
N THR A 2 -32.36 11.62 -2.66
CA THR A 2 -33.50 12.12 -1.88
C THR A 2 -34.16 13.31 -2.57
N ARG A 3 -35.39 13.61 -2.19
CA ARG A 3 -36.11 14.81 -2.62
C ARG A 3 -36.32 15.70 -1.40
N LYS A 4 -36.19 17.04 -1.55
CA LYS A 4 -36.45 17.98 -0.46
C LYS A 4 -37.90 17.94 0.01
N HIS A 5 -38.83 17.65 -0.91
CA HIS A 5 -40.22 17.50 -0.64
C HIS A 5 -40.85 16.44 -1.54
N PHE A 6 -41.91 15.74 -1.12
CA PHE A 6 -42.52 14.65 -1.91
C PHE A 6 -43.07 15.12 -3.28
N LYS A 7 -43.41 16.39 -3.42
CA LYS A 7 -43.87 17.01 -4.69
C LYS A 7 -42.73 17.48 -5.59
N ASP A 8 -41.46 17.43 -5.11
CA ASP A 8 -40.32 17.86 -5.89
C ASP A 8 -40.04 16.86 -7.00
N LYS A 9 -39.98 17.33 -8.24
CA LYS A 9 -39.59 16.51 -9.39
C LYS A 9 -38.07 16.30 -9.47
N LYS A 10 -37.27 17.15 -8.80
CA LYS A 10 -35.81 17.08 -8.77
C LYS A 10 -35.33 16.26 -7.59
N SER A 11 -34.52 15.28 -7.84
CA SER A 11 -33.80 14.49 -6.82
C SER A 11 -32.38 14.99 -6.66
N HIS A 12 -31.87 15.03 -5.43
CA HIS A 12 -30.46 15.35 -5.11
C HIS A 12 -29.74 14.09 -4.62
N TYR A 13 -28.46 13.99 -4.91
CA TYR A 13 -27.61 13.00 -4.28
C TYR A 13 -27.24 13.52 -2.88
N VAL A 14 -27.38 12.66 -1.89
CA VAL A 14 -26.90 12.90 -0.52
C VAL A 14 -25.57 12.22 -0.34
N SER A 15 -24.75 12.66 0.61
CA SER A 15 -23.51 12.01 0.99
C SER A 15 -23.76 10.59 1.50
N GLU A 16 -22.74 9.75 1.48
CA GLU A 16 -22.83 8.35 1.94
C GLU A 16 -23.22 8.27 3.42
N ASP A 17 -22.76 9.22 4.22
CA ASP A 17 -23.06 9.32 5.66
C ASP A 17 -24.57 9.56 5.96
N GLU A 18 -25.31 10.08 4.98
CA GLU A 18 -26.76 10.31 5.10
C GLU A 18 -27.60 9.18 4.52
N TRP A 19 -26.95 8.07 4.08
CA TRP A 19 -27.68 6.94 3.51
C TRP A 19 -28.31 6.11 4.62
N THR A 20 -29.58 5.77 4.43
CA THR A 20 -30.22 4.74 5.23
C THR A 20 -29.92 3.38 4.58
N ILE A 21 -29.08 2.58 5.24
CA ILE A 21 -28.66 1.26 4.76
C ILE A 21 -29.46 0.20 5.50
N PHE A 22 -30.09 -0.69 4.73
CA PHE A 22 -30.75 -1.88 5.25
C PHE A 22 -29.90 -3.08 4.87
N GLU A 23 -29.30 -3.71 5.86
CA GLU A 23 -28.47 -4.89 5.65
C GLU A 23 -29.32 -6.16 5.49
N ASN A 24 -28.78 -7.16 4.79
CA ASN A 24 -29.36 -8.50 4.65
C ASN A 24 -30.80 -8.52 4.12
N THR A 25 -31.15 -7.61 3.24
CA THR A 25 -32.51 -7.53 2.65
C THR A 25 -32.81 -8.63 1.62
N HIS A 26 -31.80 -9.22 1.04
CA HIS A 26 -31.88 -10.32 0.08
C HIS A 26 -30.59 -11.13 0.06
N GLU A 27 -30.63 -12.34 -0.49
CA GLU A 27 -29.44 -13.15 -0.71
C GLU A 27 -28.46 -12.46 -1.68
N ALA A 28 -27.17 -12.56 -1.40
CA ALA A 28 -26.14 -11.94 -2.22
C ALA A 28 -26.05 -12.62 -3.60
N ILE A 29 -26.09 -11.83 -4.67
CA ILE A 29 -25.98 -12.32 -6.05
C ILE A 29 -24.53 -12.67 -6.40
N ILE A 30 -23.58 -11.94 -5.82
CA ILE A 30 -22.12 -12.16 -5.95
C ILE A 30 -21.50 -12.20 -4.56
N ASP A 31 -20.41 -12.91 -4.42
CA ASP A 31 -19.67 -12.94 -3.16
C ASP A 31 -19.02 -11.58 -2.84
N GLN A 32 -18.78 -11.35 -1.56
CA GLN A 32 -18.22 -10.08 -1.06
C GLN A 32 -16.83 -9.78 -1.65
N GLN A 33 -16.00 -10.81 -1.87
CA GLN A 33 -14.66 -10.63 -2.40
C GLN A 33 -14.70 -10.10 -3.84
N THR A 34 -15.57 -10.68 -4.68
CA THR A 34 -15.82 -10.21 -6.05
C THR A 34 -16.34 -8.79 -6.07
N PHE A 35 -17.28 -8.45 -5.17
CA PHE A 35 -17.79 -7.08 -5.04
C PHE A 35 -16.69 -6.09 -4.69
N ASP A 36 -15.88 -6.38 -3.67
CA ASP A 36 -14.79 -5.51 -3.20
C ASP A 36 -13.73 -5.33 -4.29
N LEU A 37 -13.39 -6.40 -5.02
CA LEU A 37 -12.47 -6.34 -6.15
C LEU A 37 -12.99 -5.39 -7.25
N VAL A 38 -14.27 -5.49 -7.60
CA VAL A 38 -14.90 -4.60 -8.58
C VAL A 38 -14.90 -3.16 -8.09
N GLN A 39 -15.18 -2.90 -6.81
CA GLN A 39 -15.11 -1.54 -6.25
C GLN A 39 -13.67 -1.00 -6.29
N LYS A 40 -12.66 -1.82 -5.95
CA LYS A 40 -11.24 -1.45 -6.07
C LYS A 40 -10.89 -1.05 -7.51
N ILE A 41 -11.27 -1.84 -8.50
CA ILE A 41 -11.04 -1.54 -9.92
C ILE A 41 -11.74 -0.23 -10.32
N ARG A 42 -13.01 -0.06 -9.98
CA ARG A 42 -13.79 1.15 -10.29
C ARG A 42 -13.20 2.42 -9.66
N SER A 43 -12.69 2.34 -8.44
CA SER A 43 -12.06 3.50 -7.77
C SER A 43 -10.78 3.95 -8.47
N ASN A 44 -10.10 3.03 -9.15
CA ASN A 44 -8.86 3.30 -9.87
C ASN A 44 -9.07 3.84 -11.30
N VAL A 45 -10.19 3.49 -11.95
CA VAL A 45 -10.50 3.89 -13.33
C VAL A 45 -11.62 4.95 -13.32
N ARG A 46 -11.27 6.24 -13.39
CA ARG A 46 -12.26 7.34 -13.28
C ARG A 46 -13.16 7.50 -14.51
N ARG A 47 -12.60 7.42 -15.72
CA ARG A 47 -13.34 7.51 -17.00
C ARG A 47 -12.52 6.93 -18.12
N TYR A 48 -13.18 6.19 -18.99
CA TYR A 48 -12.63 5.74 -20.26
C TYR A 48 -13.30 6.55 -21.38
N PRO A 49 -12.55 7.26 -22.22
CA PRO A 49 -13.13 7.97 -23.36
C PRO A 49 -13.80 6.97 -24.32
N ASN A 50 -14.97 7.32 -24.84
CA ASN A 50 -15.66 6.51 -25.83
C ASN A 50 -14.76 6.28 -27.06
N GLY A 51 -14.69 5.07 -27.57
CA GLY A 51 -13.87 4.69 -28.71
C GLY A 51 -12.42 4.28 -28.39
N TRP A 52 -11.99 4.29 -27.13
CA TRP A 52 -10.62 3.89 -26.73
C TRP A 52 -10.52 2.38 -26.38
N GLY A 53 -11.62 1.64 -26.43
CA GLY A 53 -11.68 0.23 -26.10
C GLY A 53 -11.56 -0.04 -24.59
N GLU A 54 -11.02 -1.19 -24.24
CA GLU A 54 -10.86 -1.62 -22.85
C GLU A 54 -9.69 -0.90 -22.15
N ALA A 55 -9.76 -0.81 -20.82
CA ALA A 55 -8.68 -0.29 -20.01
C ALA A 55 -7.43 -1.17 -20.17
N ALA A 56 -6.25 -0.55 -20.22
CA ALA A 56 -5.00 -1.31 -20.25
C ALA A 56 -4.82 -2.10 -18.94
N PRO A 57 -4.24 -3.32 -18.99
CA PRO A 57 -4.23 -4.28 -17.87
C PRO A 57 -3.68 -3.74 -16.55
N LEU A 58 -2.64 -2.90 -16.64
CA LEU A 58 -1.96 -2.32 -15.46
C LEU A 58 -2.52 -0.96 -15.03
N THR A 59 -3.68 -0.54 -15.58
CA THR A 59 -4.31 0.73 -15.23
C THR A 59 -4.68 0.76 -13.75
N GLY A 60 -4.17 1.75 -13.02
CA GLY A 60 -4.42 1.91 -11.59
C GLY A 60 -3.50 1.12 -10.68
N LEU A 61 -2.63 0.25 -11.22
CA LEU A 61 -1.67 -0.53 -10.45
C LEU A 61 -0.26 0.09 -10.43
N LEU A 62 0.10 0.94 -11.41
CA LEU A 62 1.42 1.54 -11.53
C LEU A 62 1.51 2.92 -10.89
N TYR A 63 2.55 3.11 -10.11
CA TYR A 63 2.86 4.37 -9.42
C TYR A 63 4.32 4.75 -9.61
N CYS A 64 4.61 6.04 -9.60
CA CYS A 64 5.96 6.57 -9.59
C CYS A 64 6.57 6.39 -8.19
N ALA A 65 7.76 5.82 -8.08
CA ALA A 65 8.44 5.62 -6.82
C ALA A 65 8.83 6.94 -6.14
N ASP A 66 9.21 7.97 -6.92
CA ASP A 66 9.71 9.23 -6.39
C ASP A 66 8.58 10.15 -5.88
N CYS A 67 7.49 10.28 -6.64
CA CYS A 67 6.43 11.23 -6.30
C CYS A 67 5.11 10.59 -5.83
N GLY A 68 5.02 9.25 -5.81
CA GLY A 68 3.81 8.51 -5.45
C GLY A 68 2.63 8.68 -6.43
N GLY A 69 2.81 9.46 -7.50
CA GLY A 69 1.75 9.74 -8.46
C GLY A 69 1.41 8.53 -9.33
N LYS A 70 0.13 8.37 -9.70
CA LYS A 70 -0.31 7.32 -10.63
C LYS A 70 0.34 7.50 -12.00
N MET A 71 0.66 6.37 -12.64
CA MET A 71 1.16 6.36 -14.00
C MET A 71 0.02 6.08 -14.98
N TYR A 72 -0.01 6.82 -16.09
CA TYR A 72 -1.03 6.67 -17.12
C TYR A 72 -0.46 6.09 -18.40
N VAL A 73 -1.27 5.29 -19.09
CA VAL A 73 -0.91 4.66 -20.35
C VAL A 73 -0.97 5.66 -21.52
N HIS A 74 0.09 5.65 -22.32
CA HIS A 74 0.13 6.26 -23.65
C HIS A 74 0.28 5.15 -24.69
N ARG A 75 -0.67 5.05 -25.62
CA ARG A 75 -0.76 3.94 -26.59
C ARG A 75 -0.02 4.15 -27.89
N THR A 76 0.56 5.32 -28.10
CA THR A 76 1.27 5.65 -29.34
C THR A 76 2.62 6.28 -29.01
N ASN A 77 3.68 5.78 -29.63
CA ASN A 77 5.02 6.31 -29.52
C ASN A 77 5.66 6.36 -30.91
N ASN A 78 5.95 7.57 -31.41
CA ASN A 78 6.56 7.81 -32.75
C ASN A 78 5.87 7.02 -33.88
N GLY A 79 4.53 7.02 -33.90
CA GLY A 79 3.73 6.30 -34.90
C GLY A 79 3.59 4.80 -34.66
N LYS A 80 4.32 4.23 -33.70
CA LYS A 80 4.18 2.81 -33.28
C LYS A 80 3.12 2.69 -32.20
N ARG A 81 2.27 1.66 -32.32
CA ARG A 81 1.22 1.36 -31.34
C ARG A 81 1.81 0.54 -30.18
N ILE A 82 2.48 1.23 -29.27
CA ILE A 82 3.12 0.63 -28.08
C ILE A 82 2.50 1.25 -26.85
N SER A 83 1.99 0.41 -25.94
CA SER A 83 1.50 0.85 -24.63
C SER A 83 2.66 1.12 -23.70
N GLN A 84 2.77 2.39 -23.23
CA GLN A 84 3.79 2.83 -22.28
C GLN A 84 3.13 3.59 -21.16
N TYR A 85 3.57 3.31 -19.93
CA TYR A 85 3.13 4.06 -18.75
C TYR A 85 4.09 5.19 -18.43
N THR A 86 3.55 6.35 -18.11
CA THR A 86 4.32 7.56 -17.78
C THR A 86 3.76 8.21 -16.53
N CYS A 87 4.63 8.75 -15.69
CA CYS A 87 4.24 9.44 -14.46
C CYS A 87 3.33 10.63 -14.75
N SER A 88 2.16 10.69 -14.12
CA SER A 88 1.17 11.74 -14.31
C SER A 88 1.65 13.10 -13.79
N ASN A 89 2.42 13.11 -12.71
CA ASN A 89 2.92 14.34 -12.11
C ASN A 89 4.05 14.96 -12.92
N TYR A 90 4.84 14.15 -13.65
CA TYR A 90 5.84 14.67 -14.57
C TYR A 90 5.19 15.33 -15.80
N THR A 91 4.09 14.77 -16.31
CA THR A 91 3.43 15.25 -17.52
C THR A 91 2.53 16.46 -17.30
N LYS A 92 2.26 16.87 -16.05
CA LYS A 92 1.49 18.08 -15.76
C LYS A 92 2.28 19.35 -16.13
N VAL A 93 1.57 20.39 -16.48
CA VAL A 93 2.15 21.68 -16.92
C VAL A 93 2.38 22.60 -15.72
N PRO A 94 3.58 23.19 -15.61
CA PRO A 94 4.76 22.98 -16.43
C PRO A 94 5.42 21.64 -16.16
N CYS A 95 5.94 21.01 -17.23
CA CYS A 95 6.52 19.68 -17.16
C CYS A 95 7.71 19.63 -16.21
N GLY A 96 7.79 18.61 -15.35
CA GLY A 96 8.90 18.43 -14.42
C GLY A 96 8.83 19.24 -13.11
N THR A 97 7.71 19.92 -12.81
CA THR A 97 7.56 20.69 -11.56
C THR A 97 7.17 19.84 -10.36
N LEU A 98 6.25 18.88 -10.57
CA LEU A 98 5.73 18.00 -9.50
C LEU A 98 6.51 16.68 -9.37
N CYS A 99 7.20 16.29 -10.43
CA CYS A 99 8.12 15.16 -10.45
C CYS A 99 9.31 15.55 -11.32
N LEU A 100 10.51 15.51 -10.78
CA LEU A 100 11.71 16.06 -11.43
C LEU A 100 12.19 15.19 -12.58
N THR A 101 11.90 13.91 -12.57
CA THR A 101 12.41 12.92 -13.53
C THR A 101 11.28 12.20 -14.25
N GLN A 102 11.50 11.88 -15.52
CA GLN A 102 10.52 11.15 -16.31
C GLN A 102 10.58 9.66 -16.02
N HIS A 103 9.58 9.15 -15.30
CA HIS A 103 9.37 7.71 -15.12
C HIS A 103 8.52 7.20 -16.27
N ARG A 104 9.08 6.27 -17.04
CA ARG A 104 8.44 5.70 -18.23
C ARG A 104 8.81 4.23 -18.37
N ILE A 105 7.81 3.37 -18.60
CA ILE A 105 8.01 1.93 -18.77
C ILE A 105 7.04 1.34 -19.79
N ASN A 106 7.47 0.30 -20.51
CA ASN A 106 6.63 -0.43 -21.44
C ASN A 106 5.72 -1.42 -20.67
N GLU A 107 4.46 -1.48 -21.09
CA GLU A 107 3.47 -2.42 -20.54
C GLU A 107 3.94 -3.87 -20.58
N SER A 108 4.46 -4.30 -21.74
CA SER A 108 4.94 -5.66 -21.93
C SER A 108 6.06 -6.04 -20.96
N ALA A 109 7.00 -5.15 -20.68
CA ALA A 109 8.09 -5.42 -19.75
C ALA A 109 7.58 -5.65 -18.31
N VAL A 110 6.59 -4.86 -17.89
CA VAL A 110 5.99 -5.03 -16.55
C VAL A 110 5.18 -6.32 -16.48
N LEU A 111 4.38 -6.61 -17.51
CA LEU A 111 3.57 -7.85 -17.55
C LEU A 111 4.47 -9.09 -17.52
N THR A 112 5.56 -9.12 -18.28
CA THR A 112 6.54 -10.21 -18.24
C THR A 112 7.13 -10.36 -16.84
N LEU A 113 7.58 -9.25 -16.23
CA LEU A 113 8.16 -9.28 -14.89
C LEU A 113 7.16 -9.81 -13.84
N VAL A 114 5.91 -9.36 -13.89
CA VAL A 114 4.85 -9.84 -12.97
C VAL A 114 4.57 -11.32 -13.21
N SER A 115 4.47 -11.76 -14.48
CA SER A 115 4.27 -13.16 -14.84
C SER A 115 5.40 -14.05 -14.32
N ASP A 116 6.66 -13.67 -14.58
CA ASP A 116 7.84 -14.43 -14.14
C ASP A 116 7.91 -14.51 -12.60
N THR A 117 7.59 -13.40 -11.92
CA THR A 117 7.58 -13.37 -10.46
C THR A 117 6.47 -14.25 -9.89
N LEU A 118 5.25 -14.18 -10.43
CA LEU A 118 4.13 -15.03 -9.98
C LEU A 118 4.41 -16.51 -10.26
N ARG A 119 5.03 -16.83 -11.40
CA ARG A 119 5.42 -18.20 -11.74
C ARG A 119 6.45 -18.73 -10.74
N ALA A 120 7.47 -17.96 -10.45
CA ALA A 120 8.51 -18.34 -9.48
C ALA A 120 7.95 -18.51 -8.05
N ILE A 121 7.00 -17.65 -7.64
CA ILE A 121 6.30 -17.79 -6.35
C ILE A 121 5.43 -19.05 -6.35
N ALA A 122 4.67 -19.29 -7.43
CA ALA A 122 3.81 -20.46 -7.54
C ALA A 122 4.62 -21.77 -7.50
N GLU A 123 5.74 -21.83 -8.22
CA GLU A 123 6.64 -22.96 -8.21
C GLU A 123 7.23 -23.20 -6.81
N TYR A 124 7.71 -22.17 -6.16
CA TYR A 124 8.26 -22.26 -4.80
C TYR A 124 7.20 -22.72 -3.80
N SER A 125 5.99 -22.13 -3.83
CA SER A 125 4.90 -22.49 -2.91
C SER A 125 4.34 -23.89 -3.13
N ARG A 126 4.40 -24.44 -4.36
CA ARG A 126 3.99 -25.81 -4.69
C ARG A 126 5.03 -26.84 -4.30
N ASN A 127 6.34 -26.52 -4.43
CA ASN A 127 7.44 -27.41 -4.09
C ASN A 127 7.59 -27.56 -2.57
N ASP A 128 7.54 -26.48 -1.82
CA ASP A 128 7.59 -26.51 -0.35
C ASP A 128 6.68 -25.46 0.27
N ARG A 129 5.43 -25.89 0.51
CA ARG A 129 4.39 -25.02 1.11
C ARG A 129 4.75 -24.54 2.50
N THR A 130 5.40 -25.40 3.29
CA THR A 130 5.74 -25.14 4.69
C THR A 130 6.87 -24.10 4.76
N GLU A 131 7.90 -24.30 3.95
CA GLU A 131 9.01 -23.36 3.85
C GLU A 131 8.58 -22.01 3.28
N PHE A 132 7.70 -22.00 2.29
CA PHE A 132 7.13 -20.77 1.74
C PHE A 132 6.39 -19.97 2.82
N ILE A 133 5.50 -20.61 3.58
CA ILE A 133 4.78 -19.96 4.68
C ILE A 133 5.77 -19.40 5.71
N HIS A 134 6.78 -20.18 6.08
CA HIS A 134 7.80 -19.77 7.04
C HIS A 134 8.60 -18.57 6.52
N THR A 135 9.07 -18.60 5.27
CA THR A 135 9.84 -17.52 4.65
C THR A 135 9.01 -16.24 4.53
N VAL A 136 7.74 -16.34 4.15
CA VAL A 136 6.82 -15.20 4.10
C VAL A 136 6.60 -14.63 5.50
N GLN A 137 6.40 -15.49 6.49
CA GLN A 137 6.26 -15.07 7.89
C GLN A 137 7.54 -14.42 8.40
N GLU A 138 8.72 -14.99 8.13
CA GLU A 138 10.00 -14.39 8.53
C GLU A 138 10.23 -13.03 7.88
N THR A 139 9.95 -12.89 6.58
CA THR A 139 10.10 -11.62 5.88
C THR A 139 9.17 -10.53 6.45
N GLN A 140 7.95 -10.89 6.82
CA GLN A 140 7.00 -10.00 7.49
C GLN A 140 7.34 -9.78 8.97
N VAL A 141 7.86 -10.82 9.64
CA VAL A 141 8.17 -10.85 11.07
C VAL A 141 9.54 -10.22 11.38
N ALA A 142 10.54 -10.37 10.54
CA ALA A 142 11.86 -9.78 10.76
C ALA A 142 11.82 -8.25 10.83
N GLN A 143 10.90 -7.62 10.12
CA GLN A 143 10.66 -6.18 10.21
C GLN A 143 9.72 -5.78 11.36
N GLN A 144 8.88 -6.69 11.89
CA GLN A 144 7.78 -6.36 12.80
C GLN A 144 7.79 -7.10 14.16
N SER A 145 8.47 -8.25 14.31
CA SER A 145 8.28 -9.11 15.50
C SER A 145 8.74 -8.50 16.83
N ALA A 146 9.91 -7.87 16.85
CA ALA A 146 10.41 -7.20 18.04
C ALA A 146 9.52 -6.00 18.41
N ASP A 147 9.00 -5.31 17.39
CA ASP A 147 8.14 -4.13 17.55
C ASP A 147 6.73 -4.52 17.99
N ILE A 148 6.16 -5.60 17.45
CA ILE A 148 4.85 -6.12 17.85
C ILE A 148 4.87 -6.69 19.27
N SER A 149 5.95 -7.38 19.66
CA SER A 149 6.08 -7.85 21.04
C SER A 149 6.13 -6.69 22.04
N LYS A 150 6.82 -5.61 21.70
CA LYS A 150 6.81 -4.35 22.48
C LYS A 150 5.42 -3.72 22.49
N LYS A 151 4.75 -3.62 21.35
CA LYS A 151 3.39 -3.05 21.25
C LYS A 151 2.37 -3.86 22.04
N ARG A 152 2.43 -5.21 22.02
CA ARG A 152 1.56 -6.06 22.87
C ARG A 152 1.79 -5.85 24.35
N ARG A 153 3.05 -5.72 24.80
CA ARG A 153 3.36 -5.40 26.20
C ARG A 153 2.85 -4.01 26.57
N HIS A 154 3.04 -3.05 25.68
CA HIS A 154 2.58 -1.68 25.88
C HIS A 154 1.05 -1.60 25.94
N LEU A 155 0.36 -2.31 25.05
CA LEU A 155 -1.11 -2.46 25.08
C LEU A 155 -1.60 -3.02 26.41
N ALA A 156 -1.00 -4.12 26.88
CA ALA A 156 -1.37 -4.72 28.16
C ALA A 156 -1.12 -3.75 29.35
N THR A 157 -0.06 -2.95 29.28
CA THR A 157 0.24 -1.95 30.31
C THR A 157 -0.76 -0.79 30.29
N ALA A 158 -1.09 -0.30 29.10
CA ALA A 158 -2.07 0.78 28.91
C ALA A 158 -3.48 0.35 29.34
N GLN A 159 -3.91 -0.85 28.97
CA GLN A 159 -5.20 -1.41 29.41
C GLN A 159 -5.26 -1.61 30.94
N LYS A 160 -4.17 -2.10 31.54
CA LYS A 160 -4.07 -2.22 33.01
C LYS A 160 -4.18 -0.85 33.67
N ARG A 161 -3.46 0.15 33.16
CA ARG A 161 -3.51 1.52 33.68
C ARG A 161 -4.89 2.16 33.55
N ALA A 162 -5.57 1.95 32.42
CA ALA A 162 -6.95 2.41 32.22
C ALA A 162 -7.92 1.82 33.27
N GLY A 163 -7.80 0.51 33.56
CA GLY A 163 -8.62 -0.13 34.61
C GLY A 163 -8.25 0.31 36.04
N GLU A 164 -7.01 0.68 36.31
CA GLU A 164 -6.59 1.30 37.58
C GLU A 164 -7.15 2.71 37.70
N LEU A 165 -7.14 3.48 36.62
CA LEU A 165 -7.65 4.84 36.58
C LEU A 165 -9.14 4.91 36.86
N GLU A 166 -9.91 3.99 36.26
CA GLU A 166 -11.35 3.87 36.50
C GLU A 166 -11.68 3.66 37.99
N LYS A 167 -10.92 2.76 38.66
CA LYS A 167 -11.04 2.54 40.08
C LYS A 167 -10.69 3.76 40.93
N LEU A 168 -9.66 4.55 40.49
CA LEU A 168 -9.26 5.77 41.15
C LEU A 168 -10.32 6.85 41.01
N ILE A 169 -10.93 7.01 39.83
CA ILE A 169 -12.03 7.95 39.57
C ILE A 169 -13.22 7.63 40.48
N CYS A 170 -13.63 6.36 40.56
CA CYS A 170 -14.68 5.94 41.45
C CYS A 170 -14.36 6.29 42.93
N LYS A 171 -13.12 6.04 43.34
CA LYS A 171 -12.69 6.30 44.73
C LYS A 171 -12.67 7.79 45.06
N ILE A 172 -12.17 8.63 44.23
CA ILE A 172 -12.17 10.10 44.46
C ILE A 172 -13.58 10.66 44.50
N TYR A 173 -14.50 10.10 43.68
CA TYR A 173 -15.91 10.46 43.68
C TYR A 173 -16.57 10.08 45.04
N GLU A 174 -16.34 8.87 45.52
CA GLU A 174 -16.84 8.42 46.81
C GLU A 174 -16.31 9.25 47.98
N ASP A 175 -14.99 9.53 48.00
CA ASP A 175 -14.33 10.30 49.05
C ASP A 175 -14.81 11.77 49.04
N ASN A 176 -15.13 12.35 47.87
CA ASN A 176 -15.74 13.65 47.78
C ASN A 176 -17.19 13.65 48.30
N ALA A 177 -17.97 12.64 47.89
CA ALA A 177 -19.38 12.51 48.33
C ALA A 177 -19.50 12.32 49.88
N LEU A 178 -18.50 11.66 50.47
CA LEU A 178 -18.38 11.44 51.92
C LEU A 178 -17.76 12.63 52.66
N GLY A 179 -17.42 13.71 52.00
CA GLY A 179 -16.80 14.89 52.59
C GLY A 179 -15.33 14.73 53.01
N LYS A 180 -14.70 13.63 52.68
CA LYS A 180 -13.28 13.37 52.96
C LYS A 180 -12.31 14.11 52.02
N LEU A 181 -12.76 14.42 50.81
CA LEU A 181 -12.00 15.13 49.80
C LEU A 181 -12.65 16.47 49.49
N PRO A 182 -11.96 17.62 49.66
CA PRO A 182 -12.50 18.94 49.29
C PRO A 182 -12.81 19.07 47.82
N ASP A 183 -13.89 19.77 47.48
CA ASP A 183 -14.36 19.95 46.09
C ASP A 183 -13.29 20.53 45.14
N THR A 184 -12.48 21.47 45.61
CA THR A 184 -11.40 22.04 44.82
C THR A 184 -10.37 21.03 44.40
N ARG A 185 -10.03 20.10 45.32
CA ARG A 185 -9.06 19.03 45.07
C ARG A 185 -9.68 17.91 44.21
N TYR A 186 -10.95 17.60 44.45
CA TYR A 186 -11.70 16.67 43.61
C TYR A 186 -11.71 17.13 42.14
N LYS A 187 -12.13 18.36 41.85
CA LYS A 187 -12.16 18.90 40.49
C LYS A 187 -10.79 18.89 39.79
N ALA A 188 -9.71 19.15 40.54
CA ALA A 188 -8.35 19.11 39.97
C ALA A 188 -7.92 17.68 39.61
N LEU A 189 -8.20 16.70 40.48
CA LEU A 189 -7.87 15.29 40.25
C LEU A 189 -8.76 14.70 39.14
N ASP A 190 -10.04 14.99 39.15
CA ASP A 190 -11.00 14.55 38.15
C ASP A 190 -10.60 15.01 36.75
N ALA A 191 -10.26 16.31 36.58
CA ALA A 191 -9.79 16.86 35.31
C ALA A 191 -8.45 16.24 34.87
N GLN A 192 -7.56 15.90 35.80
CA GLN A 192 -6.30 15.22 35.49
C GLN A 192 -6.53 13.79 35.02
N TYR A 193 -7.38 13.04 35.71
CA TYR A 193 -7.68 11.65 35.38
C TYR A 193 -8.50 11.52 34.09
N ALA A 194 -9.44 12.44 33.85
CA ALA A 194 -10.18 12.47 32.58
C ALA A 194 -9.23 12.68 31.38
N LYS A 195 -8.28 13.61 31.50
CA LYS A 195 -7.26 13.85 30.45
C LYS A 195 -6.34 12.64 30.23
N GLU A 196 -5.99 11.94 31.31
CA GLU A 196 -5.18 10.70 31.21
C GLU A 196 -5.98 9.58 30.57
N GLN A 197 -7.28 9.47 30.88
CA GLN A 197 -8.20 8.49 30.31
C GLN A 197 -8.35 8.69 28.79
N ASP A 198 -8.63 9.91 28.34
CA ASP A 198 -8.73 10.26 26.92
C ASP A 198 -7.45 9.89 26.15
N ALA A 199 -6.29 10.19 26.74
CA ALA A 199 -4.99 9.83 26.14
C ALA A 199 -4.78 8.34 26.03
N LEU A 200 -5.13 7.57 27.07
CA LEU A 200 -5.02 6.12 27.08
C LEU A 200 -6.00 5.45 26.11
N GLU A 201 -7.22 5.97 25.96
CA GLU A 201 -8.18 5.44 24.99
C GLU A 201 -7.66 5.54 23.55
N ILE A 202 -7.10 6.70 23.18
CA ILE A 202 -6.49 6.89 21.86
C ILE A 202 -5.31 5.93 21.67
N GLU A 203 -4.42 5.84 22.66
CA GLU A 203 -3.24 4.97 22.61
C GLU A 203 -3.61 3.49 22.51
N ILE A 204 -4.59 3.01 23.27
CA ILE A 204 -5.10 1.64 23.24
C ILE A 204 -5.66 1.35 21.84
N ALA A 205 -6.50 2.23 21.28
CA ALA A 205 -7.08 2.05 19.95
C ALA A 205 -6.01 1.95 18.83
N GLU A 206 -4.96 2.76 18.90
CA GLU A 206 -3.84 2.69 17.96
C GLU A 206 -3.04 1.39 18.10
N LEU A 207 -2.76 0.96 19.32
CA LEU A 207 -2.04 -0.28 19.60
C LEU A 207 -2.86 -1.52 19.21
N GLU A 208 -4.16 -1.54 19.49
CA GLU A 208 -5.07 -2.62 19.09
C GLU A 208 -5.16 -2.75 17.56
N LYS A 209 -5.28 -1.63 16.86
CA LYS A 209 -5.27 -1.60 15.40
C LYS A 209 -3.97 -2.16 14.83
N ALA A 210 -2.82 -1.83 15.44
CA ALA A 210 -1.52 -2.34 15.00
C ALA A 210 -1.37 -3.85 15.26
N VAL A 211 -1.83 -4.35 16.41
CA VAL A 211 -1.78 -5.77 16.78
C VAL A 211 -2.73 -6.60 15.91
N THR A 212 -3.96 -6.12 15.71
CA THR A 212 -4.96 -6.79 14.85
C THR A 212 -4.51 -6.84 13.39
N GLY A 213 -3.91 -5.76 12.89
CA GLY A 213 -3.32 -5.72 11.55
C GLY A 213 -2.23 -6.78 11.36
N TYR A 214 -1.40 -7.01 12.38
CA TYR A 214 -0.39 -8.07 12.36
C TYR A 214 -1.00 -9.49 12.35
N GLU A 215 -2.01 -9.74 13.17
CA GLU A 215 -2.70 -11.04 13.21
C GLU A 215 -3.44 -11.35 11.91
N GLN A 216 -3.97 -10.33 11.23
CA GLN A 216 -4.53 -10.44 9.89
C GLN A 216 -3.46 -10.78 8.85
N SER A 217 -2.24 -10.24 8.99
CA SER A 217 -1.15 -10.52 8.05
C SER A 217 -0.66 -11.97 8.13
N GLN A 218 -0.72 -12.62 9.29
CA GLN A 218 -0.37 -14.05 9.42
C GLN A 218 -1.30 -14.97 8.60
N LYS A 219 -2.59 -14.65 8.52
CA LYS A 219 -3.56 -15.38 7.69
C LYS A 219 -3.41 -15.07 6.19
N SER A 220 -2.56 -14.10 5.85
CA SER A 220 -2.42 -13.60 4.49
C SER A 220 -1.62 -14.56 3.60
N ALA A 221 -0.61 -15.25 4.13
CA ALA A 221 0.17 -16.24 3.37
C ALA A 221 -0.72 -17.40 2.89
N GLU A 222 -1.59 -17.92 3.76
CA GLU A 222 -2.52 -18.99 3.42
C GLU A 222 -3.54 -18.54 2.35
N LYS A 223 -4.05 -17.31 2.46
CA LYS A 223 -4.94 -16.73 1.44
C LYS A 223 -4.26 -16.57 0.09
N PHE A 224 -2.98 -16.16 0.10
CA PHE A 224 -2.21 -16.03 -1.13
C PHE A 224 -1.96 -17.39 -1.79
N ILE A 225 -1.66 -18.44 -1.01
CA ILE A 225 -1.51 -19.80 -1.52
C ILE A 225 -2.83 -20.30 -2.11
N ALA A 226 -3.96 -20.09 -1.42
CA ALA A 226 -5.26 -20.46 -1.94
C ALA A 226 -5.58 -19.74 -3.27
N LEU A 227 -5.11 -18.50 -3.41
CA LEU A 227 -5.22 -17.75 -4.65
C LEU A 227 -4.32 -18.32 -5.76
N ILE A 228 -3.09 -18.75 -5.44
CA ILE A 228 -2.20 -19.46 -6.38
C ILE A 228 -2.83 -20.78 -6.84
N ASP A 229 -3.40 -21.54 -5.90
CA ASP A 229 -4.02 -22.84 -6.20
C ASP A 229 -5.25 -22.70 -7.12
N LYS A 230 -5.91 -21.53 -7.13
CA LYS A 230 -7.02 -21.19 -8.02
C LYS A 230 -6.58 -21.10 -9.49
N TYR A 231 -5.32 -20.77 -9.75
CA TYR A 231 -4.79 -20.54 -11.09
C TYR A 231 -3.69 -21.56 -11.44
N GLU A 232 -3.86 -22.26 -12.55
CA GLU A 232 -2.90 -23.27 -13.01
C GLU A 232 -1.73 -22.65 -13.77
N ASN A 233 -1.98 -21.56 -14.50
CA ASN A 233 -1.02 -20.96 -15.41
C ASN A 233 -0.93 -19.44 -15.25
N PHE A 234 0.29 -18.92 -15.27
CA PHE A 234 0.62 -17.49 -15.16
C PHE A 234 1.25 -16.91 -16.43
N ASP A 235 1.24 -17.64 -17.57
CA ASP A 235 1.83 -17.17 -18.84
C ASP A 235 1.03 -16.01 -19.43
N THR A 236 -0.31 -16.04 -19.27
CA THR A 236 -1.21 -14.99 -19.72
C THR A 236 -1.94 -14.38 -18.53
N LEU A 237 -1.56 -13.18 -18.14
CA LEU A 237 -2.18 -12.48 -17.02
C LEU A 237 -3.48 -11.79 -17.46
N THR A 238 -4.59 -12.16 -16.88
CA THR A 238 -5.87 -11.47 -17.06
C THR A 238 -5.94 -10.24 -16.14
N ASN A 239 -6.83 -9.29 -16.47
CA ASN A 239 -7.08 -8.13 -15.61
C ASN A 239 -7.54 -8.53 -14.21
N THR A 240 -8.31 -9.61 -14.09
CA THR A 240 -8.75 -10.17 -12.82
C THR A 240 -7.55 -10.67 -12.01
N MET A 241 -6.70 -11.51 -12.61
CA MET A 241 -5.48 -12.01 -11.96
C MET A 241 -4.60 -10.86 -11.46
N LEU A 242 -4.32 -9.86 -12.31
CA LEU A 242 -3.50 -8.72 -11.93
C LEU A 242 -4.05 -7.99 -10.70
N ASN A 243 -5.36 -7.78 -10.62
CA ASN A 243 -5.96 -7.09 -9.48
C ASN A 243 -6.12 -7.97 -8.24
N GLU A 244 -6.24 -9.30 -8.40
CA GLU A 244 -6.26 -10.25 -7.28
C GLU A 244 -4.87 -10.42 -6.66
N PHE A 245 -3.80 -10.49 -7.48
CA PHE A 245 -2.45 -10.72 -7.00
C PHE A 245 -1.69 -9.43 -6.64
N VAL A 246 -1.87 -8.37 -7.41
CA VAL A 246 -1.06 -7.15 -7.30
C VAL A 246 -1.82 -6.03 -6.60
N GLU A 247 -1.21 -5.50 -5.55
CA GLU A 247 -1.70 -4.30 -4.85
C GLU A 247 -1.27 -3.03 -5.59
N LYS A 248 0.04 -2.90 -5.82
CA LYS A 248 0.66 -1.78 -6.54
C LYS A 248 2.04 -2.14 -7.05
N ILE A 249 2.50 -1.41 -8.05
CA ILE A 249 3.85 -1.52 -8.63
C ILE A 249 4.48 -0.15 -8.60
N LEU A 250 5.65 -0.03 -7.99
CA LEU A 250 6.44 1.19 -7.98
C LEU A 250 7.49 1.13 -9.08
N VAL A 251 7.57 2.19 -9.86
CA VAL A 251 8.53 2.33 -10.97
C VAL A 251 9.51 3.42 -10.63
N HIS A 252 10.78 3.06 -10.49
CA HIS A 252 11.90 3.96 -10.22
C HIS A 252 12.43 4.64 -11.50
N GLU A 253 13.30 5.60 -11.33
CA GLU A 253 13.99 6.27 -12.43
C GLU A 253 14.92 5.28 -13.17
N ARG A 254 15.09 5.49 -14.47
CA ARG A 254 16.07 4.76 -15.27
C ARG A 254 17.48 5.20 -14.93
N SER A 255 18.43 4.26 -14.88
CA SER A 255 19.85 4.54 -14.62
C SER A 255 20.48 5.46 -15.67
N ARG A 256 19.97 5.45 -16.91
CA ARG A 256 20.40 6.32 -18.00
C ARG A 256 19.22 6.83 -18.81
N LYS A 257 19.13 8.15 -19.00
CA LYS A 257 18.16 8.78 -19.91
C LYS A 257 18.60 8.62 -21.36
N GLY A 258 17.69 8.18 -22.23
CA GLY A 258 17.93 8.13 -23.68
C GLY A 258 18.79 6.96 -24.18
N SER A 259 19.25 6.06 -23.32
CA SER A 259 20.00 4.85 -23.71
C SER A 259 19.06 3.64 -23.82
N GLN A 260 19.36 2.72 -24.73
CA GLN A 260 18.74 1.40 -24.79
C GLN A 260 19.33 0.49 -23.70
N ASP A 261 20.60 0.69 -23.34
CA ASP A 261 21.32 0.02 -22.26
C ASP A 261 21.03 0.75 -20.94
N THR A 262 19.88 0.49 -20.36
CA THR A 262 19.45 1.11 -19.11
C THR A 262 18.77 0.10 -18.20
N THR A 263 19.10 0.14 -16.93
CA THR A 263 18.42 -0.61 -15.87
C THR A 263 17.36 0.28 -15.23
N GLN A 264 16.26 -0.32 -14.84
CA GLN A 264 15.17 0.36 -14.13
C GLN A 264 14.69 -0.55 -13.02
N GLU A 265 14.70 -0.06 -11.79
CA GLU A 265 14.18 -0.80 -10.64
C GLU A 265 12.66 -0.75 -10.63
N ILE A 266 12.05 -1.88 -10.33
CA ILE A 266 10.59 -2.04 -10.21
C ILE A 266 10.31 -2.82 -8.93
N GLU A 267 9.45 -2.28 -8.09
CA GLU A 267 8.99 -2.95 -6.90
C GLU A 267 7.55 -3.41 -7.08
N ILE A 268 7.31 -4.70 -6.89
CA ILE A 268 5.97 -5.28 -6.96
C ILE A 268 5.49 -5.56 -5.54
N TYR A 269 4.33 -5.01 -5.20
CA TYR A 269 3.64 -5.27 -3.94
C TYR A 269 2.45 -6.16 -4.25
N PHE A 270 2.46 -7.35 -3.68
CA PHE A 270 1.39 -8.32 -3.83
C PHE A 270 0.33 -8.14 -2.75
N ASN A 271 -0.92 -8.38 -3.09
CA ASN A 271 -2.00 -8.50 -2.11
C ASN A 271 -1.63 -9.61 -1.12
N PHE A 272 -1.83 -9.38 0.16
CA PHE A 272 -1.52 -10.32 1.25
C PHE A 272 -0.03 -10.55 1.57
N LEU A 273 0.90 -10.44 0.62
CA LEU A 273 2.34 -10.66 0.85
C LEU A 273 3.14 -9.37 1.03
N GLY A 274 2.64 -8.24 0.49
CA GLY A 274 3.44 -7.01 0.40
C GLY A 274 4.56 -7.14 -0.64
N ARG A 275 5.72 -6.51 -0.39
CA ARG A 275 6.89 -6.65 -1.25
C ARG A 275 7.56 -8.00 -0.97
N TYR A 276 7.47 -8.90 -1.91
CA TYR A 276 8.08 -10.23 -1.83
C TYR A 276 8.85 -10.55 -3.11
N ILE A 277 10.09 -11.04 -2.94
CA ILE A 277 10.96 -11.50 -4.03
C ILE A 277 11.29 -12.97 -3.74
N PRO A 278 10.86 -13.91 -4.59
CA PRO A 278 11.16 -15.32 -4.37
C PRO A 278 12.68 -15.58 -4.42
N PRO A 279 13.18 -16.58 -3.68
CA PRO A 279 14.61 -16.86 -3.59
C PRO A 279 15.29 -17.03 -4.95
N SER A 280 14.60 -17.62 -5.93
CA SER A 280 15.10 -17.83 -7.30
C SER A 280 15.31 -16.53 -8.10
N LEU A 281 14.66 -15.43 -7.71
CA LEU A 281 14.80 -14.13 -8.35
C LEU A 281 15.56 -13.10 -7.50
N GLN A 282 16.04 -13.50 -6.32
CA GLN A 282 16.88 -12.62 -5.53
C GLN A 282 18.19 -12.34 -6.27
N PRO A 283 18.62 -11.07 -6.32
CA PRO A 283 19.90 -10.75 -6.95
C PRO A 283 21.02 -11.52 -6.22
N VAL A 284 21.79 -12.25 -6.99
CA VAL A 284 23.00 -12.91 -6.46
C VAL A 284 23.88 -11.83 -5.83
N PRO A 285 24.36 -11.99 -4.59
CA PRO A 285 25.24 -11.01 -3.98
C PRO A 285 26.46 -10.82 -4.87
N LEU A 286 26.67 -9.57 -5.28
CA LEU A 286 27.80 -9.20 -6.13
C LEU A 286 29.10 -9.62 -5.46
N THR A 287 30.01 -10.15 -6.25
CA THR A 287 31.37 -10.43 -5.78
C THR A 287 32.07 -9.14 -5.33
N PRO A 288 33.05 -9.18 -4.44
CA PRO A 288 33.78 -8.00 -4.01
C PRO A 288 34.36 -7.18 -5.16
N GLU A 289 34.77 -7.85 -6.26
CA GLU A 289 35.28 -7.21 -7.48
C GLU A 289 34.17 -6.43 -8.23
N GLU A 290 32.99 -7.02 -8.37
CA GLU A 290 31.84 -6.38 -9.01
C GLU A 290 31.30 -5.21 -8.17
N GLN A 291 31.33 -5.31 -6.82
CA GLN A 291 30.97 -4.22 -5.93
C GLN A 291 31.96 -3.04 -6.09
N GLU A 292 33.24 -3.32 -6.23
CA GLU A 292 34.23 -2.26 -6.42
C GLU A 292 34.14 -1.63 -7.82
N GLU A 293 33.82 -2.38 -8.86
CA GLU A 293 33.53 -1.85 -10.20
C GLU A 293 32.29 -0.94 -10.19
N LEU A 294 31.22 -1.37 -9.53
CA LEU A 294 30.02 -0.56 -9.35
C LEU A 294 30.32 0.76 -8.64
N ARG A 295 31.07 0.72 -7.52
CA ARG A 295 31.48 1.92 -6.78
C ARG A 295 32.31 2.86 -7.67
N LYS A 296 33.31 2.34 -8.40
CA LYS A 296 34.12 3.15 -9.35
C LYS A 296 33.25 3.76 -10.45
N ARG A 297 32.22 3.04 -10.90
CA ARG A 297 31.27 3.53 -11.91
C ARG A 297 30.37 4.65 -11.38
N GLU A 298 29.90 4.53 -10.15
CA GLU A 298 29.12 5.56 -9.47
C GLU A 298 29.97 6.82 -9.19
N GLU A 299 31.15 6.69 -8.64
CA GLU A 299 32.10 7.78 -8.42
C GLU A 299 32.43 8.53 -9.73
N ARG A 300 32.58 7.79 -10.85
CA ARG A 300 32.79 8.39 -12.16
C ARG A 300 31.55 9.15 -12.65
N LYS A 301 30.36 8.62 -12.41
CA LYS A 301 29.07 9.24 -12.72
C LYS A 301 28.89 10.56 -11.97
N ASP A 302 29.17 10.54 -10.68
CA ASP A 302 29.09 11.71 -9.79
C ASP A 302 30.09 12.80 -10.19
N ARG A 303 31.32 12.42 -10.52
CA ARG A 303 32.33 13.35 -11.04
C ARG A 303 31.90 14.01 -12.36
N LEU A 304 31.31 13.25 -13.27
CA LEU A 304 30.79 13.79 -14.53
C LEU A 304 29.61 14.72 -14.30
N HIS A 305 28.72 14.37 -13.38
CA HIS A 305 27.58 15.20 -13.01
C HIS A 305 28.02 16.51 -12.34
N GLN A 306 28.98 16.46 -11.42
CA GLN A 306 29.58 17.63 -10.78
C GLN A 306 30.26 18.55 -11.83
N ASN A 307 30.99 17.98 -12.77
CA ASN A 307 31.60 18.73 -13.86
C ASN A 307 30.56 19.39 -14.78
N TYR A 308 29.45 18.73 -15.04
CA TYR A 308 28.33 19.29 -15.79
C TYR A 308 27.71 20.48 -15.04
N LEU A 309 27.46 20.33 -13.73
CA LEU A 309 26.93 21.42 -12.91
C LEU A 309 27.87 22.63 -12.83
N LYS A 310 29.18 22.39 -12.70
CA LYS A 310 30.19 23.45 -12.74
C LYS A 310 30.20 24.21 -14.08
N ARG A 311 30.11 23.51 -15.21
CA ARG A 311 30.02 24.14 -16.54
C ARG A 311 28.72 24.93 -16.73
N LYS A 312 27.62 24.46 -16.18
CA LYS A 312 26.32 25.14 -16.22
C LYS A 312 26.27 26.39 -15.32
N ALA A 313 27.06 26.42 -14.25
CA ALA A 313 27.16 27.56 -13.35
C ALA A 313 28.15 28.64 -13.85
N SER A 314 29.04 28.30 -14.78
CA SER A 314 30.07 29.21 -15.34
C SER A 314 29.72 29.76 -16.74
N GLY A 315 28.58 29.42 -17.30
CA GLY A 315 28.06 29.96 -18.55
C GLY A 315 26.67 30.54 -18.40
#